data_0e8f43e26fcef99e1e8bce578c0851aa
#
_entry.id   0e8f43e26fcef99e1e8bce578c0851aa
#
_cell.length_a   1.000
_cell.length_b   1.000
_cell.length_c   1.000
_cell.angle_alpha   90.00
_cell.angle_beta   90.00
_cell.angle_gamma   90.00
#
_symmetry.space_group_name_H-M   'P 1'
#
loop_
_entity.id
_entity.type
_entity.pdbx_description
1 polymer ?
#
loop_
_entity_poly.entity_id
_entity_poly.type
_entity_poly.pdbx_seq_one_letter_code
_entity_poly.pdbx_strand_id
1 'polypeptide(L)'
;MENKNLDIKTINLGARNIPKLRNADFPNADAIVHEGLLAASRSPEAVDIMLVNPPTPDGGLWIRTQHRVGRRTRENMVWPQVSLAQMAALLHPVYTVKVVDCNAERMGWHEFTQLLDPYQPKYYLTQMTAPTLENDIYGCFLAHARGAKTIAFGTHITPIPVETMRP
;
A
#
# COMPACT_ATOMS: atom_id res chain seq x y z
N MET A 1 29.16 4.88 0.05
CA MET A 1 27.91 4.32 -0.50
C MET A 1 27.09 5.50 -1.00
N GLU A 2 27.02 5.66 -2.32
CA GLU A 2 26.31 6.77 -2.93
C GLU A 2 24.81 6.63 -2.71
N ASN A 3 24.21 7.63 -2.06
CA ASN A 3 22.77 7.82 -1.96
C ASN A 3 22.20 8.04 -3.36
N LYS A 4 21.72 7.00 -4.01
CA LYS A 4 20.94 7.15 -5.24
C LYS A 4 19.59 7.73 -4.84
N ASN A 5 19.44 9.04 -4.97
CA ASN A 5 18.15 9.70 -4.99
C ASN A 5 17.25 8.95 -5.99
N LEU A 6 16.19 8.33 -5.50
CA LEU A 6 15.14 7.79 -6.36
C LEU A 6 14.55 8.96 -7.14
N ASP A 7 14.89 9.07 -8.42
CA ASP A 7 14.31 10.04 -9.30
C ASP A 7 12.88 9.60 -9.69
N ILE A 8 11.92 10.07 -8.91
CA ILE A 8 10.48 9.80 -9.10
C ILE A 8 9.98 10.29 -10.48
N LYS A 9 10.75 11.09 -11.19
CA LYS A 9 10.42 11.56 -12.56
C LYS A 9 10.37 10.45 -13.60
N THR A 10 10.98 9.29 -13.31
CA THR A 10 11.06 8.16 -14.27
C THR A 10 9.87 7.21 -14.17
N ILE A 11 9.00 7.34 -13.16
CA ILE A 11 7.79 6.53 -13.08
C ILE A 11 6.75 7.16 -14.02
N ASN A 12 6.72 6.70 -15.25
CA ASN A 12 5.73 7.14 -16.25
C ASN A 12 4.39 6.45 -15.95
N LEU A 13 3.64 7.05 -14.99
CA LEU A 13 2.38 6.55 -14.50
C LEU A 13 1.28 6.87 -15.51
N GLY A 14 1.03 5.97 -16.45
CA GLY A 14 0.00 6.10 -17.49
C GLY A 14 -1.45 6.14 -16.99
N ALA A 15 -1.68 6.19 -15.70
CA ALA A 15 -3.02 6.26 -15.11
C ALA A 15 -3.54 7.69 -15.08
N ARG A 16 -4.66 7.94 -15.72
CA ARG A 16 -5.24 9.25 -16.00
C ARG A 16 -5.65 10.09 -14.77
N ASN A 17 -5.59 9.59 -13.55
CA ASN A 17 -6.06 10.29 -12.35
C ASN A 17 -5.24 10.01 -11.07
N ILE A 18 -4.02 9.51 -11.17
CA ILE A 18 -3.12 9.52 -10.01
C ILE A 18 -2.61 10.96 -9.88
N PRO A 19 -2.68 11.58 -8.69
CA PRO A 19 -2.05 12.87 -8.47
C PRO A 19 -0.60 12.75 -8.95
N LYS A 20 -0.16 13.60 -9.88
CA LYS A 20 1.24 13.64 -10.29
C LYS A 20 2.04 13.96 -9.03
N LEU A 21 2.67 12.94 -8.46
CA LEU A 21 3.55 13.09 -7.32
C LEU A 21 4.70 14.01 -7.76
N ARG A 22 4.69 15.23 -7.27
CA ARG A 22 5.79 16.18 -7.47
C ARG A 22 6.76 15.98 -6.33
N ASN A 23 8.06 16.06 -6.60
CA ASN A 23 9.10 16.03 -5.56
C ASN A 23 8.86 17.04 -4.43
N ALA A 24 8.06 18.10 -4.69
CA ALA A 24 7.66 19.09 -3.70
C ALA A 24 6.58 18.60 -2.71
N ASP A 25 5.86 17.52 -3.06
CA ASP A 25 4.80 16.95 -2.21
C ASP A 25 5.38 15.94 -1.20
N PHE A 26 6.65 15.62 -1.33
CA PHE A 26 7.40 14.75 -0.42
C PHE A 26 8.57 15.53 0.17
N PRO A 27 8.41 16.11 1.35
CA PRO A 27 9.57 16.57 2.09
C PRO A 27 10.50 15.37 2.28
N ASN A 28 11.77 15.56 2.05
CA ASN A 28 12.87 14.60 2.09
C ASN A 28 12.53 13.29 2.83
N ALA A 29 12.31 12.19 2.09
CA ALA A 29 11.84 10.92 2.65
C ALA A 29 12.75 10.42 3.78
N ASP A 30 14.05 10.74 3.72
CA ASP A 30 15.03 10.40 4.75
C ASP A 30 14.80 11.20 6.04
N ALA A 31 14.36 12.46 5.95
CA ALA A 31 14.04 13.27 7.13
C ALA A 31 12.76 12.79 7.81
N ILE A 32 11.73 12.40 7.04
CA ILE A 32 10.49 11.84 7.58
C ILE A 32 10.74 10.51 8.28
N VAL A 33 11.59 9.64 7.69
CA VAL A 33 11.99 8.38 8.30
C VAL A 33 12.78 8.63 9.58
N HIS A 34 13.65 9.63 9.60
CA HIS A 34 14.48 9.96 10.76
C HIS A 34 13.67 10.58 11.90
N GLU A 35 12.76 11.50 11.61
CA GLU A 35 11.84 12.06 12.61
C GLU A 35 10.87 11.01 13.15
N GLY A 36 10.34 10.13 12.31
CA GLY A 36 9.48 9.01 12.72
C GLY A 36 10.20 8.02 13.65
N LEU A 37 11.50 7.76 13.40
CA LEU A 37 12.31 6.90 14.26
C LEU A 37 12.68 7.56 15.61
N LEU A 38 12.81 8.87 15.65
CA LEU A 38 13.17 9.63 16.88
C LEU A 38 11.94 9.94 17.75
N ALA A 39 10.74 9.99 17.18
CA ALA A 39 9.50 10.30 17.90
C ALA A 39 8.88 9.10 18.64
N ALA A 40 9.55 7.96 18.70
CA ALA A 40 8.93 6.69 19.01
C ALA A 40 8.89 6.31 20.49
N SER A 41 7.93 6.86 21.21
CA SER A 41 7.10 5.93 21.98
C SER A 41 6.10 5.31 20.99
N ARG A 42 6.22 4.01 20.73
CA ARG A 42 5.34 3.29 19.82
C ARG A 42 3.88 3.56 20.25
N SER A 43 3.03 3.98 19.30
CA SER A 43 1.61 4.21 19.60
C SER A 43 1.00 2.96 20.26
N PRO A 44 0.10 3.09 21.24
CA PRO A 44 -0.64 1.94 21.78
C PRO A 44 -1.44 1.16 20.74
N GLU A 45 -1.75 1.80 19.60
CA GLU A 45 -2.42 1.15 18.47
C GLU A 45 -1.45 0.51 17.46
N ALA A 46 -0.13 0.66 17.67
CA ALA A 46 0.87 0.14 16.74
C ALA A 46 0.75 -1.37 16.53
N VAL A 47 0.83 -1.81 15.27
CA VAL A 47 0.71 -3.22 14.88
C VAL A 47 2.00 -3.75 14.27
N ASP A 48 2.19 -5.06 14.31
CA ASP A 48 3.31 -5.68 13.62
C ASP A 48 3.07 -5.73 12.11
N ILE A 49 1.86 -6.14 11.72
CA ILE A 49 1.52 -6.38 10.33
C ILE A 49 0.22 -5.67 9.97
N MET A 50 0.24 -4.89 8.91
CA MET A 50 -0.95 -4.33 8.29
C MET A 50 -1.17 -4.97 6.92
N LEU A 51 -2.31 -5.65 6.76
CA LEU A 51 -2.74 -6.27 5.51
C LEU A 51 -3.74 -5.33 4.83
N VAL A 52 -3.42 -4.87 3.63
CA VAL A 52 -4.15 -3.76 3.02
C VAL A 52 -4.66 -4.09 1.62
N ASN A 53 -5.93 -3.84 1.40
CA ASN A 53 -6.51 -3.59 0.08
C ASN A 53 -6.57 -2.06 -0.09
N PRO A 54 -5.63 -1.44 -0.84
CA PRO A 54 -5.44 0.00 -0.80
C PRO A 54 -6.57 0.78 -1.48
N PRO A 55 -6.62 2.11 -1.30
CA PRO A 55 -7.53 2.97 -2.04
C PRO A 55 -7.44 2.74 -3.55
N THR A 56 -8.48 3.06 -4.27
CA THR A 56 -8.58 2.80 -5.70
C THR A 56 -8.24 4.05 -6.54
N PRO A 57 -7.79 3.88 -7.79
CA PRO A 57 -7.31 5.00 -8.60
C PRO A 57 -8.34 6.10 -8.86
N ASP A 58 -9.62 5.74 -8.86
CA ASP A 58 -10.73 6.62 -9.28
C ASP A 58 -11.87 6.68 -8.26
N GLY A 59 -11.64 6.19 -7.03
CA GLY A 59 -12.67 6.10 -5.99
C GLY A 59 -13.79 5.08 -6.28
N GLY A 60 -13.71 4.36 -7.40
CA GLY A 60 -14.63 3.28 -7.73
C GLY A 60 -14.28 1.99 -7.01
N LEU A 61 -15.13 0.97 -7.14
CA LEU A 61 -14.83 -0.36 -6.61
C LEU A 61 -14.04 -1.18 -7.61
N TRP A 62 -12.85 -1.62 -7.22
CA TRP A 62 -11.98 -2.47 -8.02
C TRP A 62 -11.85 -3.86 -7.40
N ILE A 63 -11.82 -4.88 -8.25
CA ILE A 63 -11.67 -6.27 -7.81
C ILE A 63 -10.20 -6.64 -7.90
N ARG A 64 -9.57 -6.91 -6.75
CA ARG A 64 -8.19 -7.40 -6.65
C ARG A 64 -8.10 -8.88 -6.25
N THR A 65 -9.25 -9.56 -6.13
CA THR A 65 -9.31 -10.98 -5.77
C THR A 65 -9.06 -11.89 -6.98
N GLN A 66 -8.70 -13.16 -6.72
CA GLN A 66 -8.27 -14.12 -7.74
C GLN A 66 -9.25 -14.38 -8.89
N HIS A 67 -10.55 -14.25 -8.64
CA HIS A 67 -11.55 -14.66 -9.63
C HIS A 67 -11.88 -13.62 -10.70
N ARG A 68 -11.63 -12.33 -10.43
CA ARG A 68 -11.95 -11.24 -11.37
C ARG A 68 -10.92 -10.12 -11.29
N VAL A 69 -9.68 -10.52 -11.29
CA VAL A 69 -8.53 -9.64 -11.04
C VAL A 69 -8.49 -8.47 -12.01
N GLY A 70 -8.34 -7.28 -11.45
CA GLY A 70 -7.96 -6.11 -12.20
C GLY A 70 -9.08 -5.47 -13.01
N ARG A 71 -10.32 -5.56 -12.56
CA ARG A 71 -11.39 -4.78 -13.18
C ARG A 71 -12.16 -3.93 -12.16
N ARG A 72 -12.68 -2.82 -12.61
CA ARG A 72 -13.69 -2.07 -11.88
C ARG A 72 -15.00 -2.84 -11.88
N THR A 73 -15.69 -2.91 -10.73
CA THR A 73 -16.99 -3.54 -10.69
C THR A 73 -18.01 -2.65 -11.42
N ARG A 74 -18.89 -3.27 -12.19
CA ARG A 74 -20.02 -2.59 -12.83
C ARG A 74 -21.23 -2.60 -11.91
N GLU A 75 -21.32 -3.61 -11.07
CA GLU A 75 -22.43 -3.91 -10.18
C GLU A 75 -22.35 -3.14 -8.85
N ASN A 76 -21.32 -2.32 -8.69
CA ASN A 76 -21.03 -1.60 -7.44
C ASN A 76 -20.94 -2.52 -6.21
N MET A 77 -20.51 -3.76 -6.42
CA MET A 77 -20.43 -4.81 -5.41
C MET A 77 -19.02 -4.88 -4.83
N VAL A 78 -18.92 -4.92 -3.51
CA VAL A 78 -17.68 -5.19 -2.79
C VAL A 78 -17.42 -6.70 -2.78
N TRP A 79 -16.19 -7.09 -3.16
CA TRP A 79 -15.73 -8.47 -3.09
C TRP A 79 -14.86 -8.65 -1.85
N PRO A 80 -15.14 -9.65 -0.99
CA PRO A 80 -14.35 -9.89 0.20
C PRO A 80 -12.90 -10.23 -0.15
N GLN A 81 -11.97 -9.69 0.64
CA GLN A 81 -10.54 -9.92 0.47
C GLN A 81 -10.11 -11.22 1.15
N VAL A 82 -10.50 -12.35 0.57
CA VAL A 82 -10.28 -13.69 1.15
C VAL A 82 -8.80 -13.97 1.40
N SER A 83 -7.91 -13.57 0.49
CA SER A 83 -6.47 -13.76 0.65
C SER A 83 -5.92 -13.00 1.86
N LEU A 84 -6.37 -11.77 2.10
CA LEU A 84 -5.97 -10.99 3.28
C LEU A 84 -6.52 -11.60 4.56
N ALA A 85 -7.77 -12.07 4.54
CA ALA A 85 -8.38 -12.73 5.69
C ALA A 85 -7.67 -14.04 6.06
N GLN A 86 -7.29 -14.85 5.07
CA GLN A 86 -6.52 -16.08 5.28
C GLN A 86 -5.13 -15.78 5.88
N MET A 87 -4.42 -14.80 5.34
CA MET A 87 -3.12 -14.37 5.90
C MET A 87 -3.28 -13.84 7.32
N ALA A 88 -4.32 -13.05 7.59
CA ALA A 88 -4.59 -12.54 8.93
C ALA A 88 -4.79 -13.69 9.92
N ALA A 89 -5.57 -14.69 9.55
CA ALA A 89 -5.82 -15.87 10.40
C ALA A 89 -4.53 -16.65 10.72
N LEU A 90 -3.61 -16.76 9.75
CA LEU A 90 -2.33 -17.45 9.93
C LEU A 90 -1.33 -16.64 10.77
N LEU A 91 -1.36 -15.32 10.66
CA LEU A 91 -0.38 -14.43 11.30
C LEU A 91 -0.80 -14.00 12.71
N HIS A 92 -2.09 -13.84 12.95
CA HIS A 92 -2.63 -13.34 14.22
C HIS A 92 -2.18 -14.14 15.48
N PRO A 93 -1.96 -15.46 15.46
CA PRO A 93 -1.50 -16.15 16.65
C PRO A 93 -0.11 -15.71 17.14
N VAL A 94 0.69 -15.08 16.28
CA VAL A 94 2.09 -14.70 16.56
C VAL A 94 2.30 -13.19 16.56
N TYR A 95 1.53 -12.46 15.76
CA TYR A 95 1.71 -11.03 15.50
C TYR A 95 0.44 -10.23 15.79
N THR A 96 0.61 -8.96 16.13
CA THR A 96 -0.51 -8.01 16.10
C THR A 96 -0.82 -7.66 14.64
N VAL A 97 -2.03 -7.99 14.17
CA VAL A 97 -2.43 -7.86 12.78
C VAL A 97 -3.62 -6.91 12.65
N LYS A 98 -3.52 -5.96 11.73
CA LYS A 98 -4.62 -5.11 11.28
C LYS A 98 -4.93 -5.40 9.81
N VAL A 99 -6.20 -5.67 9.51
CA VAL A 99 -6.69 -5.75 8.12
C VAL A 99 -7.43 -4.46 7.79
N VAL A 100 -7.11 -3.86 6.64
CA VAL A 100 -7.75 -2.64 6.13
C VAL A 100 -8.20 -2.89 4.70
N ASP A 101 -9.49 -2.78 4.46
CA ASP A 101 -10.08 -2.83 3.12
C ASP A 101 -10.61 -1.45 2.72
N CYS A 102 -9.71 -0.60 2.20
CA CYS A 102 -10.06 0.76 1.75
C CYS A 102 -11.12 0.75 0.64
N ASN A 103 -11.19 -0.34 -0.13
CA ASN A 103 -12.19 -0.48 -1.19
C ASN A 103 -13.59 -0.70 -0.60
N ALA A 104 -13.71 -1.54 0.43
CA ALA A 104 -14.98 -1.79 1.13
C ALA A 104 -15.44 -0.56 1.93
N GLU A 105 -14.50 0.11 2.59
CA GLU A 105 -14.76 1.28 3.43
C GLU A 105 -14.90 2.58 2.62
N ARG A 106 -14.73 2.54 1.30
CA ARG A 106 -14.73 3.72 0.42
C ARG A 106 -13.69 4.77 0.83
N MET A 107 -12.61 4.32 1.42
CA MET A 107 -11.53 5.14 1.93
C MET A 107 -10.65 5.64 0.79
N GLY A 108 -10.38 6.95 0.76
CA GLY A 108 -9.42 7.57 -0.15
C GLY A 108 -8.01 7.58 0.42
N TRP A 109 -7.07 8.15 -0.36
CA TRP A 109 -5.67 8.22 0.05
C TRP A 109 -5.44 9.12 1.27
N HIS A 110 -6.23 10.17 1.42
CA HIS A 110 -6.12 11.08 2.56
C HIS A 110 -6.43 10.36 3.88
N GLU A 111 -7.58 9.69 3.95
CA GLU A 111 -8.01 8.93 5.13
C GLU A 111 -7.07 7.76 5.41
N PHE A 112 -6.63 7.07 4.36
CA PHE A 112 -5.66 5.98 4.50
C PHE A 112 -4.33 6.46 5.07
N THR A 113 -3.83 7.60 4.63
CA THR A 113 -2.59 8.19 5.14
C THR A 113 -2.69 8.51 6.62
N GLN A 114 -3.82 9.10 7.06
CA GLN A 114 -4.10 9.38 8.46
C GLN A 114 -4.19 8.09 9.31
N LEU A 115 -4.67 7.00 8.73
CA LEU A 115 -4.77 5.71 9.40
C LEU A 115 -3.39 5.06 9.60
N LEU A 116 -2.44 5.27 8.70
CA LEU A 116 -1.08 4.74 8.86
C LEU A 116 -0.35 5.29 10.08
N ASP A 117 -0.63 6.54 10.47
CA ASP A 117 0.09 7.23 11.53
C ASP A 117 -0.09 6.58 12.92
N PRO A 118 -1.29 6.26 13.42
CA PRO A 118 -1.46 5.59 14.70
C PRO A 118 -1.04 4.11 14.66
N TYR A 119 -1.25 3.41 13.56
CA TYR A 119 -0.95 1.98 13.49
C TYR A 119 0.54 1.66 13.31
N GLN A 120 1.34 2.54 12.75
CA GLN A 120 2.81 2.41 12.61
C GLN A 120 3.26 0.97 12.29
N PRO A 121 2.77 0.34 11.21
CA PRO A 121 3.04 -1.07 10.95
C PRO A 121 4.53 -1.31 10.71
N LYS A 122 5.07 -2.41 11.26
CA LYS A 122 6.42 -2.88 10.91
C LYS A 122 6.45 -3.46 9.49
N TYR A 123 5.38 -4.14 9.11
CA TYR A 123 5.22 -4.74 7.79
C TYR A 123 3.89 -4.30 7.18
N TYR A 124 3.97 -3.82 5.96
CA TYR A 124 2.82 -3.49 5.12
C TYR A 124 2.70 -4.52 4.01
N LEU A 125 1.62 -5.27 3.97
CA LEU A 125 1.36 -6.29 2.96
C LEU A 125 0.18 -5.90 2.09
N THR A 126 0.36 -5.96 0.77
CA THR A 126 -0.72 -5.64 -0.17
C THR A 126 -0.74 -6.57 -1.37
N GLN A 127 -1.95 -6.84 -1.87
CA GLN A 127 -2.16 -7.59 -3.10
C GLN A 127 -2.19 -6.63 -4.28
N MET A 128 -1.32 -6.87 -5.28
CA MET A 128 -1.20 -6.02 -6.46
C MET A 128 -1.71 -6.72 -7.71
N THR A 129 -2.37 -5.95 -8.57
CA THR A 129 -2.87 -6.39 -9.87
C THR A 129 -2.40 -5.44 -10.96
N ALA A 130 -2.26 -5.92 -12.20
CA ALA A 130 -1.73 -5.10 -13.29
C ALA A 130 -2.46 -3.76 -13.47
N PRO A 131 -3.79 -3.69 -13.49
CA PRO A 131 -4.49 -2.42 -13.74
C PRO A 131 -4.43 -1.41 -12.59
N THR A 132 -4.07 -1.84 -11.37
CA THR A 132 -3.97 -0.98 -10.19
C THR A 132 -2.54 -0.87 -9.68
N LEU A 133 -1.55 -1.42 -10.41
CA LEU A 133 -0.18 -1.58 -9.95
C LEU A 133 0.43 -0.27 -9.42
N GLU A 134 0.39 0.77 -10.22
CA GLU A 134 0.97 2.06 -9.88
C GLU A 134 0.32 2.68 -8.66
N ASN A 135 -1.00 2.58 -8.59
CA ASN A 135 -1.78 3.02 -7.44
C ASN A 135 -1.44 2.21 -6.18
N ASP A 136 -1.23 0.89 -6.32
CA ASP A 136 -0.90 0.00 -5.21
C ASP A 136 0.55 0.23 -4.73
N ILE A 137 1.48 0.52 -5.65
CA ILE A 137 2.85 0.94 -5.34
C ILE A 137 2.87 2.24 -4.53
N TYR A 138 1.97 3.18 -4.81
CA TYR A 138 1.86 4.39 -4.00
C TYR A 138 1.55 4.10 -2.53
N GLY A 139 0.68 3.14 -2.25
CA GLY A 139 0.43 2.67 -0.88
C GLY A 139 1.68 2.09 -0.20
N CYS A 140 2.48 1.32 -0.94
CA CYS A 140 3.77 0.84 -0.44
C CYS A 140 4.74 1.98 -0.13
N PHE A 141 4.79 2.99 -1.00
CA PHE A 141 5.63 4.16 -0.80
C PHE A 141 5.24 4.93 0.48
N LEU A 142 3.96 5.18 0.71
CA LEU A 142 3.46 5.87 1.90
C LEU A 142 3.79 5.11 3.20
N ALA A 143 3.67 3.78 3.17
CA ALA A 143 4.01 2.93 4.31
C ALA A 143 5.53 2.87 4.54
N HIS A 144 6.32 2.77 3.45
CA HIS A 144 7.78 2.78 3.53
C HIS A 144 8.33 4.09 4.08
N ALA A 145 7.78 5.23 3.67
CA ALA A 145 8.14 6.55 4.19
C ALA A 145 7.89 6.68 5.72
N ARG A 146 7.06 5.81 6.29
CA ARG A 146 6.80 5.69 7.73
C ARG A 146 7.60 4.57 8.42
N GLY A 147 8.60 4.02 7.73
CA GLY A 147 9.50 3.00 8.27
C GLY A 147 8.98 1.55 8.13
N ALA A 148 7.84 1.32 7.51
CA ALA A 148 7.36 -0.03 7.28
C ALA A 148 8.18 -0.76 6.21
N LYS A 149 8.38 -2.07 6.39
CA LYS A 149 8.84 -2.95 5.32
C LYS A 149 7.64 -3.35 4.47
N THR A 150 7.73 -3.12 3.16
CA THR A 150 6.63 -3.39 2.24
C THR A 150 6.79 -4.76 1.59
N ILE A 151 5.70 -5.51 1.54
CA ILE A 151 5.63 -6.84 0.92
C ILE A 151 4.44 -6.83 -0.04
N ALA A 152 4.73 -7.09 -1.31
CA ALA A 152 3.71 -7.20 -2.34
C ALA A 152 3.54 -8.65 -2.79
N PHE A 153 2.31 -9.04 -3.06
CA PHE A 153 1.98 -10.34 -3.64
C PHE A 153 0.83 -10.19 -4.64
N GLY A 154 0.54 -11.24 -5.38
CA GLY A 154 -0.58 -11.25 -6.30
C GLY A 154 -0.22 -11.66 -7.72
N THR A 155 -1.22 -11.68 -8.58
CA THR A 155 -1.13 -12.24 -9.93
C THR A 155 -0.18 -11.48 -10.85
N HIS A 156 0.06 -10.21 -10.59
CA HIS A 156 1.02 -9.42 -11.38
C HIS A 156 2.46 -9.62 -10.90
N ILE A 157 2.68 -9.56 -9.60
CA ILE A 157 4.03 -9.62 -9.00
C ILE A 157 4.65 -11.00 -9.15
N THR A 158 3.87 -12.06 -8.92
CA THR A 158 4.37 -13.43 -8.90
C THR A 158 5.10 -13.85 -10.19
N PRO A 159 4.60 -13.55 -11.41
CA PRO A 159 5.28 -13.91 -12.65
C PRO A 159 6.44 -13.00 -13.04
N ILE A 160 6.46 -11.73 -12.57
CA ILE A 160 7.46 -10.72 -12.97
C ILE A 160 7.99 -9.92 -11.77
N PRO A 161 8.51 -10.58 -10.72
CA PRO A 161 8.89 -9.89 -9.49
C PRO A 161 10.05 -8.91 -9.67
N VAL A 162 11.01 -9.25 -10.51
CA VAL A 162 12.21 -8.42 -10.74
C VAL A 162 11.85 -7.14 -11.49
N GLU A 163 11.06 -7.26 -12.55
CA GLU A 163 10.60 -6.13 -13.35
C GLU A 163 9.75 -5.17 -12.53
N THR A 164 8.90 -5.70 -11.67
CA THR A 164 8.03 -4.89 -10.81
C THR A 164 8.82 -4.13 -9.72
N MET A 165 9.95 -4.67 -9.28
CA MET A 165 10.78 -4.05 -8.24
C MET A 165 11.84 -3.09 -8.80
N ARG A 166 12.02 -3.04 -10.10
CA ARG A 166 12.94 -2.08 -10.73
C ARG A 166 12.30 -0.70 -10.76
N PRO A 167 13.09 0.34 -10.39
CA PRO A 167 12.65 1.74 -10.51
C PRO A 167 12.50 2.15 -11.97
#